data_80173a7b712cb321da1975f7ac12193f
#
_entry.id   80173a7b712cb321da1975f7ac12193f
#
_cell.length_a   1.000
_cell.length_b   1.000
_cell.length_c   1.000
_cell.angle_alpha   90.00
_cell.angle_beta   90.00
_cell.angle_gamma   90.00
#
_symmetry.space_group_name_H-M   'P 1'
#
loop_
_entity.id
_entity.type
_entity.pdbx_description
1 polymer ?
#
loop_
_entity_poly.entity_id
_entity_poly.type
_entity_poly.pdbx_seq_one_letter_code
_entity_poly.pdbx_strand_id
1 'polypeptide(L)'
;MSGAGAPKLNIDASDLQVAIVVTSWHTNITDGLLAGAERALKAAGNETYEIWRVPGAFELPLAAQKAIEAGADVVVALGVVIQGDTPHFDYVCSSATEGLTRVQLDYGVPIGFGLLTVNTEQQALDRA
;
A
#
# COMPACT_ATOMS: atom_id res chain seq x y z
N MET A 1 -11.51 -4.19 -8.76
CA MET A 1 -12.20 -2.91 -9.05
C MET A 1 -11.44 -2.22 -10.15
N SER A 2 -12.15 -1.64 -11.11
CA SER A 2 -11.53 -0.83 -12.16
C SER A 2 -11.64 0.65 -11.78
N GLY A 3 -10.80 1.50 -12.36
CA GLY A 3 -10.86 2.94 -12.14
C GLY A 3 -12.12 3.63 -12.65
N ALA A 4 -12.92 2.92 -13.46
CA ALA A 4 -14.20 3.43 -13.94
C ALA A 4 -15.19 3.58 -12.76
N GLY A 5 -15.76 4.77 -12.59
CA GLY A 5 -16.68 5.07 -11.50
C GLY A 5 -16.00 5.51 -10.19
N ALA A 6 -14.68 5.63 -10.17
CA ALA A 6 -14.01 6.18 -9.00
C ALA A 6 -14.41 7.65 -8.79
N PRO A 7 -14.73 8.06 -7.55
CA PRO A 7 -15.07 9.45 -7.28
C PRO A 7 -13.84 10.35 -7.40
N LYS A 8 -14.07 11.60 -7.78
CA LYS A 8 -13.05 12.65 -7.63
C LYS A 8 -13.14 13.18 -6.22
N LEU A 9 -12.03 13.12 -5.49
CA LEU A 9 -11.94 13.58 -4.12
C LEU A 9 -11.00 14.78 -4.05
N ASN A 10 -11.41 15.83 -3.35
CA ASN A 10 -10.55 16.91 -2.91
C ASN A 10 -10.24 16.68 -1.44
N ILE A 11 -8.98 16.37 -1.15
CA ILE A 11 -8.53 16.04 0.20
C ILE A 11 -7.43 17.01 0.60
N ASP A 12 -7.52 17.51 1.82
CA ASP A 12 -6.42 18.21 2.48
C ASP A 12 -5.82 17.28 3.53
N ALA A 13 -4.61 16.81 3.28
CA ALA A 13 -3.84 15.95 4.18
C ALA A 13 -2.61 16.67 4.75
N SER A 14 -2.57 18.00 4.70
CA SER A 14 -1.41 18.80 5.09
C SER A 14 -1.01 18.60 6.57
N ASP A 15 -1.97 18.33 7.45
CA ASP A 15 -1.73 18.16 8.89
C ASP A 15 -1.54 16.70 9.33
N LEU A 16 -1.56 15.74 8.40
CA LEU A 16 -1.45 14.34 8.72
C LEU A 16 0.00 13.85 8.70
N GLN A 17 0.34 12.97 9.64
CA GLN A 17 1.56 12.17 9.58
C GLN A 17 1.26 10.93 8.74
N VAL A 18 1.79 10.86 7.54
CA VAL A 18 1.55 9.75 6.61
C VAL A 18 2.80 8.90 6.49
N ALA A 19 2.65 7.58 6.58
CA ALA A 19 3.68 6.62 6.27
C ALA A 19 3.27 5.80 5.05
N ILE A 20 4.15 5.71 4.08
CA ILE A 20 4.02 4.79 2.95
C ILE A 20 4.89 3.57 3.26
N VAL A 21 4.27 2.40 3.37
CA VAL A 21 5.00 1.13 3.47
C VAL A 21 4.94 0.46 2.10
N VAL A 22 6.09 0.20 1.51
CA VAL A 22 6.18 -0.30 0.13
C VAL A 22 7.11 -1.50 0.04
N THR A 23 6.70 -2.51 -0.70
CA THR A 23 7.49 -3.72 -0.92
C THR A 23 8.60 -3.49 -1.93
N SER A 24 9.61 -4.36 -1.90
CA SER A 24 10.80 -4.27 -2.76
C SER A 24 10.77 -5.25 -3.94
N TRP A 25 9.87 -6.23 -3.94
CA TRP A 25 9.69 -7.13 -5.07
C TRP A 25 9.11 -6.39 -6.28
N HIS A 26 9.63 -6.68 -7.47
CA HIS A 26 9.17 -6.08 -8.74
C HIS A 26 9.25 -4.54 -8.71
N THR A 27 10.48 -4.02 -8.61
CA THR A 27 10.71 -2.57 -8.48
C THR A 27 10.13 -1.74 -9.62
N ASN A 28 10.10 -2.29 -10.84
CA ASN A 28 9.46 -1.64 -11.99
C ASN A 28 7.95 -1.37 -11.77
N ILE A 29 7.29 -2.19 -10.95
CA ILE A 29 5.88 -2.03 -10.60
C ILE A 29 5.75 -1.16 -9.34
N THR A 30 6.49 -1.50 -8.28
CA THR A 30 6.37 -0.79 -7.00
C THR A 30 6.85 0.65 -7.08
N ASP A 31 7.82 0.97 -7.93
CA ASP A 31 8.23 2.36 -8.16
C ASP A 31 7.11 3.18 -8.81
N GLY A 32 6.34 2.58 -9.71
CA GLY A 32 5.16 3.22 -10.29
C GLY A 32 4.07 3.48 -9.25
N LEU A 33 3.80 2.49 -8.39
CA LEU A 33 2.85 2.65 -7.30
C LEU A 33 3.28 3.74 -6.32
N LEU A 34 4.55 3.75 -5.96
CA LEU A 34 5.12 4.76 -5.06
C LEU A 34 5.01 6.16 -5.66
N ALA A 35 5.38 6.32 -6.93
CA ALA A 35 5.26 7.60 -7.62
C ALA A 35 3.81 8.11 -7.64
N GLY A 36 2.85 7.21 -7.86
CA GLY A 36 1.42 7.56 -7.83
C GLY A 36 0.96 8.03 -6.45
N ALA A 37 1.38 7.31 -5.40
CA ALA A 37 1.06 7.70 -4.02
C ALA A 37 1.68 9.05 -3.65
N GLU A 38 2.92 9.28 -4.05
CA GLU A 38 3.60 10.56 -3.81
C GLU A 38 2.91 11.72 -4.52
N ARG A 39 2.49 11.54 -5.78
CA ARG A 39 1.72 12.55 -6.50
C ARG A 39 0.41 12.89 -5.78
N ALA A 40 -0.31 11.88 -5.31
CA ALA A 40 -1.57 12.08 -4.60
C ALA A 40 -1.37 12.81 -3.27
N LEU A 41 -0.33 12.47 -2.52
CA LEU A 41 -0.02 13.13 -1.26
C LEU A 41 0.39 14.58 -1.46
N LYS A 42 1.21 14.87 -2.46
CA LYS A 42 1.60 16.25 -2.80
C LYS A 42 0.40 17.08 -3.23
N ALA A 43 -0.49 16.50 -4.04
CA ALA A 43 -1.75 17.14 -4.43
C ALA A 43 -2.67 17.41 -3.24
N ALA A 44 -2.61 16.58 -2.21
CA ALA A 44 -3.34 16.75 -0.95
C ALA A 44 -2.63 17.68 0.05
N GLY A 45 -1.52 18.29 -0.33
CA GLY A 45 -0.75 19.21 0.50
C GLY A 45 0.18 18.55 1.50
N ASN A 46 0.37 17.24 1.43
CA ASN A 46 1.28 16.53 2.33
C ASN A 46 2.65 16.36 1.69
N GLU A 47 3.66 16.99 2.29
CA GLU A 47 5.05 16.90 1.84
C GLU A 47 5.98 16.31 2.90
N THR A 48 5.42 15.87 4.02
CA THR A 48 6.18 15.34 5.17
C THR A 48 6.05 13.83 5.32
N TYR A 49 5.43 13.16 4.35
CA TYR A 49 5.27 11.72 4.39
C TYR A 49 6.61 10.99 4.46
N GLU A 50 6.62 9.84 5.13
CA GLU A 50 7.79 8.97 5.23
C GLU A 50 7.60 7.73 4.37
N ILE A 51 8.69 7.20 3.83
CA ILE A 51 8.69 5.96 3.04
C ILE A 51 9.43 4.88 3.83
N TRP A 52 8.73 3.78 4.08
CA TRP A 52 9.26 2.60 4.75
C TRP A 52 9.30 1.45 3.74
N ARG A 53 10.48 0.94 3.45
CA ARG A 53 10.63 -0.17 2.52
C ARG A 53 10.71 -1.49 3.28
N VAL A 54 10.01 -2.50 2.77
CA VAL A 54 9.99 -3.87 3.29
C VAL A 54 10.26 -4.87 2.17
N PRO A 55 10.71 -6.10 2.49
CA PRO A 55 11.02 -7.08 1.44
C PRO A 55 9.82 -7.43 0.57
N GLY A 56 8.73 -7.87 1.15
CA GLY A 56 7.57 -8.34 0.40
C GLY A 56 6.25 -8.05 1.09
N ALA A 57 5.17 -8.50 0.47
CA ALA A 57 3.81 -8.26 0.97
C ALA A 57 3.56 -8.87 2.36
N PHE A 58 4.24 -9.97 2.67
CA PHE A 58 4.12 -10.65 3.95
C PHE A 58 4.52 -9.76 5.13
N GLU A 59 5.43 -8.82 4.92
CA GLU A 59 5.94 -7.89 5.94
C GLU A 59 5.11 -6.60 6.08
N LEU A 60 4.16 -6.34 5.18
CA LEU A 60 3.37 -5.11 5.20
C LEU A 60 2.58 -4.91 6.50
N PRO A 61 1.89 -5.91 7.06
CA PRO A 61 1.13 -5.70 8.29
C PRO A 61 1.99 -5.26 9.48
N LEU A 62 3.12 -5.90 9.68
CA LEU A 62 4.01 -5.53 10.78
C LEU A 62 4.61 -4.14 10.57
N ALA A 63 5.01 -3.81 9.34
CA ALA A 63 5.53 -2.48 9.02
C ALA A 63 4.48 -1.39 9.25
N ALA A 64 3.23 -1.64 8.84
CA ALA A 64 2.12 -0.72 9.09
C ALA A 64 1.90 -0.51 10.58
N GLN A 65 1.91 -1.58 11.36
CA GLN A 65 1.79 -1.50 12.82
C GLN A 65 2.91 -0.66 13.43
N LYS A 66 4.15 -0.89 13.01
CA LYS A 66 5.31 -0.14 13.51
C LYS A 66 5.26 1.34 13.12
N ALA A 67 4.81 1.65 11.92
CA ALA A 67 4.63 3.03 11.48
C ALA A 67 3.58 3.75 12.34
N ILE A 68 2.47 3.09 12.65
CA ILE A 68 1.42 3.64 13.52
C ILE A 68 1.96 3.86 14.93
N GLU A 69 2.68 2.89 15.49
CA GLU A 69 3.32 3.02 16.81
C GLU A 69 4.34 4.17 16.86
N ALA A 70 4.96 4.49 15.73
CA ALA A 70 5.89 5.61 15.58
C ALA A 70 5.18 6.96 15.34
N GLY A 71 3.86 7.00 15.27
CA GLY A 71 3.07 8.24 15.20
C GLY A 71 2.35 8.49 13.88
N ALA A 72 2.31 7.53 12.96
CA ALA A 72 1.56 7.71 11.71
C ALA A 72 0.05 7.83 11.99
N ASP A 73 -0.58 8.83 11.40
CA ASP A 73 -2.03 9.03 11.44
C ASP A 73 -2.74 8.22 10.36
N VAL A 74 -2.03 7.94 9.27
CA VAL A 74 -2.51 7.19 8.10
C VAL A 74 -1.34 6.39 7.54
N VAL A 75 -1.62 5.20 7.06
CA VAL A 75 -0.65 4.36 6.35
C VAL A 75 -1.14 4.09 4.95
N VAL A 76 -0.23 4.15 3.98
CA VAL A 76 -0.47 3.70 2.60
C VAL A 76 0.38 2.46 2.38
N ALA A 77 -0.26 1.32 2.15
CA ALA A 77 0.44 0.05 1.91
C ALA A 77 0.49 -0.24 0.41
N LEU A 78 1.69 -0.34 -0.13
CA LEU A 78 1.93 -0.55 -1.56
C LEU A 78 2.75 -1.81 -1.79
N GLY A 79 2.37 -2.56 -2.79
CA GLY A 79 3.12 -3.75 -3.19
C GLY A 79 2.44 -4.50 -4.31
N VAL A 80 3.03 -5.63 -4.67
CA VAL A 80 2.46 -6.51 -5.68
C VAL A 80 2.75 -7.96 -5.33
N VAL A 81 1.75 -8.80 -5.50
CA VAL A 81 1.90 -10.26 -5.48
C VAL A 81 1.43 -10.80 -6.82
N ILE A 82 2.32 -11.46 -7.52
CA ILE A 82 2.04 -12.08 -8.81
C ILE A 82 1.93 -13.59 -8.61
N GLN A 83 0.87 -14.19 -9.13
CA GLN A 83 0.62 -15.61 -8.99
C GLN A 83 1.74 -16.42 -9.64
N GLY A 84 2.28 -17.38 -8.88
CA GLY A 84 3.24 -18.37 -9.35
C GLY A 84 2.60 -19.75 -9.54
N ASP A 85 3.44 -20.78 -9.52
CA ASP A 85 3.03 -22.16 -9.81
C ASP A 85 2.42 -22.89 -8.61
N THR A 86 2.52 -22.32 -7.43
CA THR A 86 2.11 -22.97 -6.18
C THR A 86 1.04 -22.15 -5.45
N PRO A 87 0.34 -22.78 -4.46
CA PRO A 87 -0.64 -22.06 -3.65
C PRO A 87 -0.06 -20.96 -2.76
N HIS A 88 1.24 -20.78 -2.72
CA HIS A 88 1.91 -19.74 -1.93
C HIS A 88 1.32 -18.35 -2.14
N PHE A 89 0.94 -18.04 -3.38
CA PHE A 89 0.25 -16.80 -3.73
C PHE A 89 -0.98 -16.55 -2.85
N ASP A 90 -1.83 -17.55 -2.67
CA ASP A 90 -3.07 -17.42 -1.89
C ASP A 90 -2.77 -17.12 -0.43
N TYR A 91 -1.76 -17.75 0.14
CA TYR A 91 -1.38 -17.54 1.54
C TYR A 91 -0.77 -16.16 1.77
N VAL A 92 0.06 -15.69 0.84
CA VAL A 92 0.65 -14.35 0.95
C VAL A 92 -0.43 -13.27 0.83
N CYS A 93 -1.34 -13.41 -0.14
CA CYS A 93 -2.45 -12.48 -0.33
C CYS A 93 -3.37 -12.43 0.90
N SER A 94 -3.74 -13.59 1.43
CA SER A 94 -4.59 -13.69 2.63
C SER A 94 -3.91 -13.09 3.85
N SER A 95 -2.65 -13.43 4.08
CA SER A 95 -1.87 -12.93 5.22
C SER A 95 -1.76 -11.40 5.19
N ALA A 96 -1.42 -10.82 4.05
CA ALA A 96 -1.29 -9.39 3.91
C ALA A 96 -2.64 -8.68 4.08
N THR A 97 -3.69 -9.19 3.43
CA THR A 97 -5.03 -8.59 3.47
C THR A 97 -5.61 -8.64 4.88
N GLU A 98 -5.61 -9.80 5.50
CA GLU A 98 -6.14 -9.98 6.86
C GLU A 98 -5.29 -9.24 7.89
N GLY A 99 -3.97 -9.27 7.73
CA GLY A 99 -3.06 -8.58 8.64
C GLY A 99 -3.21 -7.07 8.59
N LEU A 100 -3.29 -6.46 7.41
CA LEU A 100 -3.51 -5.03 7.27
C LEU A 100 -4.89 -4.61 7.79
N THR A 101 -5.92 -5.40 7.53
CA THR A 101 -7.26 -5.16 8.07
C THR A 101 -7.25 -5.18 9.60
N ARG A 102 -6.58 -6.17 10.18
CA ARG A 102 -6.47 -6.29 11.63
C ARG A 102 -5.74 -5.10 12.26
N VAL A 103 -4.62 -4.69 11.69
CA VAL A 103 -3.85 -3.55 12.19
C VAL A 103 -4.70 -2.28 12.15
N GLN A 104 -5.39 -2.03 11.03
CA GLN A 104 -6.27 -0.88 10.87
C GLN A 104 -7.35 -0.84 11.95
N LEU A 105 -8.01 -1.96 12.18
CA LEU A 105 -9.10 -2.04 13.15
C LEU A 105 -8.60 -1.97 14.59
N ASP A 106 -7.49 -2.65 14.90
CA ASP A 106 -6.95 -2.68 16.27
C ASP A 106 -6.44 -1.30 16.72
N TYR A 107 -5.88 -0.52 15.80
CA TYR A 107 -5.33 0.80 16.11
C TYR A 107 -6.27 1.96 15.78
N GLY A 108 -7.35 1.70 15.04
CA GLY A 108 -8.24 2.76 14.60
C GLY A 108 -7.56 3.76 13.64
N VAL A 109 -6.59 3.31 12.86
CA VAL A 109 -5.81 4.13 11.90
C VAL A 109 -6.08 3.65 10.49
N PRO A 110 -6.51 4.53 9.57
CA PRO A 110 -6.77 4.12 8.20
C PRO A 110 -5.52 3.59 7.50
N ILE A 111 -5.68 2.50 6.76
CA ILE A 111 -4.64 1.94 5.91
C ILE A 111 -5.18 1.86 4.48
N GLY A 112 -4.58 2.63 3.57
CA GLY A 112 -4.87 2.52 2.16
C GLY A 112 -4.29 1.23 1.60
N PHE A 113 -5.14 0.38 1.01
CA PHE A 113 -4.76 -0.92 0.47
C PHE A 113 -4.37 -0.78 -1.00
N GLY A 114 -3.09 -0.51 -1.25
CA GLY A 114 -2.50 -0.43 -2.59
C GLY A 114 -1.67 -1.65 -2.94
N LEU A 115 -2.00 -2.81 -2.39
CA LEU A 115 -1.37 -4.08 -2.70
C LEU A 115 -2.07 -4.71 -3.90
N LEU A 116 -1.37 -4.80 -5.02
CA LEU A 116 -1.86 -5.50 -6.20
C LEU A 116 -1.72 -7.01 -6.03
N THR A 117 -2.79 -7.73 -6.31
CA THR A 117 -2.82 -9.20 -6.33
C THR A 117 -3.27 -9.63 -7.71
N VAL A 118 -2.32 -10.06 -8.52
CA VAL A 118 -2.54 -10.24 -9.95
C VAL A 118 -2.04 -11.60 -10.42
N ASN A 119 -2.56 -12.05 -11.55
CA ASN A 119 -2.15 -13.32 -12.15
C ASN A 119 -0.90 -13.17 -13.03
N THR A 120 -0.70 -11.98 -13.61
CA THR A 120 0.41 -11.72 -14.53
C THR A 120 1.08 -10.40 -14.24
N GLU A 121 2.36 -10.28 -14.63
CA GLU A 121 3.10 -9.02 -14.51
C GLU A 121 2.43 -7.89 -15.31
N GLN A 122 1.90 -8.20 -16.49
CA GLN A 122 1.22 -7.21 -17.32
C GLN A 122 0.01 -6.60 -16.62
N GLN A 123 -0.75 -7.42 -15.90
CA GLN A 123 -1.87 -6.93 -15.10
C GLN A 123 -1.41 -5.92 -14.03
N ALA A 124 -0.25 -6.16 -13.44
CA ALA A 124 0.33 -5.24 -12.46
C ALA A 124 0.80 -3.94 -13.11
N LEU A 125 1.50 -4.04 -14.25
CA LEU A 125 1.98 -2.86 -14.99
C LEU A 125 0.82 -1.96 -15.43
N ASP A 126 -0.29 -2.54 -15.85
CA ASP A 126 -1.48 -1.80 -16.28
C ASP A 126 -2.12 -0.99 -15.14
N ARG A 127 -1.82 -1.32 -13.89
CA ARG A 127 -2.40 -0.72 -12.69
C ARG A 127 -1.41 0.15 -11.89
N ALA A 128 -0.17 0.07 -12.25
CA ALA A 128 0.89 0.79 -11.53
C ALA A 128 1.07 2.24 -11.97
#